data_07bdd2d359c6d9bc1012ae385ca90612
#
_entry.id   07bdd2d359c6d9bc1012ae385ca90612
#
_cell.length_a   1.000
_cell.length_b   1.000
_cell.length_c   1.000
_cell.angle_alpha   90.00
_cell.angle_beta   90.00
_cell.angle_gamma   90.00
#
_symmetry.space_group_name_H-M   'P 1'
#
loop_
_entity.id
_entity.type
_entity.pdbx_description
1 polymer ?
#
loop_
_entity_poly.entity_id
_entity_poly.type
_entity_poly.pdbx_seq_one_letter_code
_entity_poly.pdbx_strand_id
1 'polypeptide(L)'
;MLGGAEIDVREMHRNMALTLFDKIWNDHLVAVRPDGRALVYMDRTMLDEVRAPHVFARIEQRGLAVRRPDLTFVVQDHSVATAPGRTETTRADSAEIILATRASSHRHGVRLFDLHDPEQGISHVIAPELGMVLPGGTHACADSHAATVGALGALAFGCGSTELEHILTTQTMALARPATMRLMLHGRLDPVVTAKDVILHVIGRLGVDGAAGHAVELAGPALTAIPVEGRFTLCNMCTELGARTALAAPDDAVFEWLHGRPMVPAGAAWDVALAGWRGLRSDDEARFDTEIDIDCTGLEPQVTWGTDPSQTIGISEAVPDLAAAPPGREAAWRRALAYAALPSGKPITGTPITRAFIGSCTNARLSDLQAAAAVIRGRKVAEGVQAVVVPGSMTVRRQAEALGLDQTFKAAGFEWHESGCAMCAGGSGARANPGERIMSTTNRNFEGRQGRDVRTHLASPAMVVAAAIAGRIVDVRHLVAGEA
;
A
#
# COMPACT_ATOMS: atom_id res chain seq x y z
N MET A 1 22.31 -23.86 40.31
CA MET A 1 22.92 -22.61 39.80
C MET A 1 23.43 -22.89 38.38
N LEU A 2 22.62 -22.59 37.42
CA LEU A 2 23.04 -22.56 36.01
C LEU A 2 23.08 -21.08 35.65
N GLY A 3 24.28 -20.51 35.66
CA GLY A 3 24.54 -19.17 35.16
C GLY A 3 24.33 -19.15 33.64
N GLY A 4 23.14 -18.72 33.21
CA GLY A 4 22.92 -18.31 31.87
C GLY A 4 23.69 -17.01 31.63
N ALA A 5 24.76 -17.05 30.86
CA ALA A 5 25.37 -15.84 30.32
C ALA A 5 24.28 -15.11 29.51
N GLU A 6 23.81 -13.98 29.99
CA GLU A 6 23.10 -13.00 29.15
C GLU A 6 24.07 -12.62 28.05
N ILE A 7 23.83 -13.14 26.86
CA ILE A 7 24.57 -12.73 25.66
C ILE A 7 24.08 -11.30 25.39
N ASP A 8 24.94 -10.31 25.65
CA ASP A 8 24.67 -8.94 25.24
C ASP A 8 24.69 -8.87 23.70
N VAL A 9 23.49 -9.00 23.14
CA VAL A 9 23.26 -8.96 21.68
C VAL A 9 23.83 -7.67 21.09
N ARG A 10 23.91 -6.58 21.86
CA ARG A 10 24.49 -5.29 21.44
C ARG A 10 26.03 -5.36 21.27
N GLU A 11 26.71 -6.19 22.05
CA GLU A 11 28.18 -6.39 21.87
C GLU A 11 28.51 -7.24 20.63
N MET A 12 27.68 -8.22 20.29
CA MET A 12 27.90 -9.05 19.10
C MET A 12 27.80 -8.25 17.79
N HIS A 13 26.98 -7.19 17.76
CA HIS A 13 26.74 -6.41 16.52
C HIS A 13 27.70 -5.24 16.33
N ARG A 14 28.58 -4.92 17.30
CA ARG A 14 29.49 -3.75 17.21
C ARG A 14 30.52 -3.78 16.09
N ASN A 15 30.77 -4.93 15.47
CA ASN A 15 31.77 -5.11 14.40
C ASN A 15 31.21 -5.70 13.11
N MET A 16 29.89 -5.78 12.95
CA MET A 16 29.27 -6.29 11.72
C MET A 16 28.64 -5.15 10.94
N ALA A 17 28.81 -5.17 9.62
CA ALA A 17 28.05 -4.29 8.73
C ALA A 17 26.57 -4.69 8.77
N LEU A 18 25.68 -3.74 9.02
CA LEU A 18 24.26 -3.96 9.27
C LEU A 18 23.41 -3.45 8.09
N THR A 19 22.38 -4.20 7.75
CA THR A 19 21.32 -3.71 6.85
C THR A 19 20.48 -2.64 7.57
N LEU A 20 19.72 -1.85 6.82
CA LEU A 20 18.75 -0.92 7.40
C LEU A 20 17.75 -1.65 8.29
N PHE A 21 17.29 -2.83 7.84
CA PHE A 21 16.44 -3.70 8.64
C PHE A 21 17.11 -4.06 9.99
N ASP A 22 18.37 -4.48 9.98
CA ASP A 22 19.08 -4.86 11.21
C ASP A 22 19.19 -3.71 12.19
N LYS A 23 19.51 -2.52 11.71
CA LYS A 23 19.63 -1.31 12.55
C LYS A 23 18.32 -1.04 13.28
N ILE A 24 17.20 -0.97 12.56
CA ILE A 24 15.90 -0.68 13.15
C ILE A 24 15.44 -1.83 14.05
N TRP A 25 15.63 -3.08 13.61
CA TRP A 25 15.27 -4.26 14.40
C TRP A 25 16.00 -4.32 15.72
N ASN A 26 17.32 -4.11 15.71
CA ASN A 26 18.14 -4.17 16.91
C ASN A 26 17.82 -3.05 17.92
N ASP A 27 17.50 -1.85 17.43
CA ASP A 27 17.10 -0.72 18.25
C ASP A 27 15.76 -0.97 18.98
N HIS A 28 14.90 -1.82 18.41
CA HIS A 28 13.58 -2.15 18.96
C HIS A 28 13.49 -3.54 19.62
N LEU A 29 14.58 -4.31 19.59
CA LEU A 29 14.62 -5.64 20.21
C LEU A 29 14.60 -5.51 21.74
N VAL A 30 13.51 -5.97 22.34
CA VAL A 30 13.35 -5.97 23.81
C VAL A 30 13.93 -7.24 24.42
N ALA A 31 13.64 -8.41 23.83
CA ALA A 31 14.11 -9.71 24.29
C ALA A 31 13.95 -10.77 23.21
N VAL A 32 14.67 -11.85 23.34
CA VAL A 32 14.44 -13.08 22.56
C VAL A 32 13.76 -14.09 23.49
N ARG A 33 12.64 -14.63 23.07
CA ARG A 33 11.84 -15.59 23.83
C ARG A 33 12.46 -17.00 23.77
N PRO A 34 12.12 -17.89 24.69
CA PRO A 34 12.60 -19.28 24.66
C PRO A 34 12.21 -20.05 23.38
N ASP A 35 11.14 -19.63 22.69
CA ASP A 35 10.68 -20.20 21.42
C ASP A 35 11.42 -19.63 20.21
N GLY A 36 12.46 -18.81 20.40
CA GLY A 36 13.28 -18.18 19.37
C GLY A 36 12.66 -16.92 18.75
N ARG A 37 11.42 -16.56 19.10
CA ARG A 37 10.82 -15.32 18.60
C ARG A 37 11.37 -14.10 19.32
N ALA A 38 11.60 -13.04 18.56
CA ALA A 38 11.96 -11.74 19.11
C ALA A 38 10.73 -11.01 19.65
N LEU A 39 10.85 -10.38 20.79
CA LEU A 39 9.89 -9.42 21.32
C LEU A 39 10.37 -8.03 20.87
N VAL A 40 9.66 -7.44 19.89
CA VAL A 40 10.01 -6.17 19.26
C VAL A 40 9.08 -5.07 19.76
N TYR A 41 9.62 -3.93 20.15
CA TYR A 41 8.85 -2.77 20.59
C TYR A 41 8.15 -2.13 19.37
N MET A 42 6.89 -1.68 19.57
CA MET A 42 6.08 -0.99 18.56
C MET A 42 5.85 0.46 18.97
N ASP A 43 6.41 1.41 18.22
CA ASP A 43 6.30 2.84 18.50
C ASP A 43 4.90 3.37 18.27
N ARG A 44 4.23 2.85 17.25
CA ARG A 44 2.89 3.30 16.84
C ARG A 44 2.02 2.12 16.49
N THR A 45 0.74 2.24 16.82
CA THR A 45 -0.27 1.24 16.47
C THR A 45 -1.48 1.91 15.83
N MET A 46 -1.94 1.36 14.71
CA MET A 46 -3.16 1.82 14.04
C MET A 46 -4.14 0.66 13.84
N LEU A 47 -5.38 0.87 14.23
CA LEU A 47 -6.50 -0.05 14.02
C LEU A 47 -7.46 0.52 13.00
N ASP A 48 -8.13 -0.37 12.28
CA ASP A 48 -9.32 -0.05 11.49
C ASP A 48 -10.60 -0.28 12.29
N GLU A 49 -11.72 0.22 11.79
CA GLU A 49 -13.03 0.04 12.43
C GLU A 49 -13.50 -1.42 12.44
N VAL A 50 -12.98 -2.24 11.54
CA VAL A 50 -13.35 -3.68 11.46
C VAL A 50 -12.81 -4.44 12.66
N ARG A 51 -11.63 -4.06 13.17
CA ARG A 51 -10.94 -4.78 14.26
C ARG A 51 -11.01 -4.07 15.60
N ALA A 52 -11.02 -2.74 15.61
CA ALA A 52 -10.93 -1.95 16.85
C ALA A 52 -11.98 -2.31 17.89
N PRO A 53 -13.30 -2.38 17.61
CA PRO A 53 -14.30 -2.70 18.61
C PRO A 53 -14.09 -4.07 19.26
N HIS A 54 -13.71 -5.06 18.46
CA HIS A 54 -13.47 -6.43 18.92
C HIS A 54 -12.20 -6.52 19.79
N VAL A 55 -11.12 -5.87 19.38
CA VAL A 55 -9.85 -5.86 20.14
C VAL A 55 -10.02 -5.16 21.46
N PHE A 56 -10.68 -4.02 21.49
CA PHE A 56 -10.95 -3.28 22.74
C PHE A 56 -11.86 -4.08 23.69
N ALA A 57 -12.91 -4.72 23.19
CA ALA A 57 -13.77 -5.57 24.00
C ALA A 57 -13.01 -6.73 24.66
N ARG A 58 -12.05 -7.33 23.95
CA ARG A 58 -11.20 -8.39 24.54
C ARG A 58 -10.26 -7.87 25.62
N ILE A 59 -9.71 -6.67 25.45
CA ILE A 59 -8.89 -5.99 26.45
C ILE A 59 -9.72 -5.75 27.72
N GLU A 60 -10.94 -5.22 27.58
CA GLU A 60 -11.89 -4.98 28.68
C GLU A 60 -12.26 -6.29 29.41
N GLN A 61 -12.64 -7.34 28.68
CA GLN A 61 -13.00 -8.66 29.25
C GLN A 61 -11.88 -9.28 30.08
N ARG A 62 -10.63 -8.99 29.76
CA ARG A 62 -9.44 -9.45 30.50
C ARG A 62 -9.04 -8.52 31.64
N GLY A 63 -9.76 -7.44 31.87
CA GLY A 63 -9.41 -6.44 32.87
C GLY A 63 -8.09 -5.70 32.59
N LEU A 64 -7.69 -5.64 31.31
CA LEU A 64 -6.48 -4.96 30.87
C LEU A 64 -6.81 -3.54 30.36
N ALA A 65 -5.80 -2.72 30.15
CA ALA A 65 -5.92 -1.37 29.62
C ALA A 65 -4.97 -1.16 28.43
N VAL A 66 -5.31 -0.25 27.53
CA VAL A 66 -4.39 0.23 26.50
C VAL A 66 -3.24 0.97 27.19
N ARG A 67 -2.02 0.49 26.99
CA ARG A 67 -0.82 0.99 27.67
C ARG A 67 -0.46 2.42 27.26
N ARG A 68 -0.58 2.73 25.95
CA ARG A 68 -0.23 4.04 25.38
C ARG A 68 -1.33 4.49 24.41
N PRO A 69 -2.42 5.03 24.93
CA PRO A 69 -3.50 5.58 24.10
C PRO A 69 -3.03 6.71 23.18
N ASP A 70 -2.03 7.48 23.62
CA ASP A 70 -1.39 8.58 22.88
C ASP A 70 -0.57 8.13 21.66
N LEU A 71 -0.16 6.87 21.61
CA LEU A 71 0.58 6.25 20.51
C LEU A 71 -0.28 5.26 19.68
N THR A 72 -1.57 5.18 20.04
CA THR A 72 -2.56 4.30 19.40
C THR A 72 -3.59 5.14 18.65
N PHE A 73 -3.89 4.75 17.43
CA PHE A 73 -4.82 5.44 16.55
C PHE A 73 -5.86 4.48 16.00
N VAL A 74 -7.04 4.98 15.73
CA VAL A 74 -8.12 4.24 15.05
C VAL A 74 -8.58 5.06 13.86
N VAL A 75 -8.90 4.39 12.75
CA VAL A 75 -9.42 5.01 11.54
C VAL A 75 -10.66 4.29 11.04
N GLN A 76 -11.56 5.02 10.43
CA GLN A 76 -12.71 4.46 9.70
C GLN A 76 -12.47 4.61 8.20
N ASP A 77 -12.06 3.52 7.54
CA ASP A 77 -11.67 3.54 6.12
C ASP A 77 -12.16 2.33 5.31
N HIS A 78 -12.42 1.17 5.93
CA HIS A 78 -12.77 -0.06 5.22
C HIS A 78 -14.27 -0.25 4.98
N SER A 79 -15.10 0.00 6.00
CA SER A 79 -16.54 -0.26 5.97
C SER A 79 -17.38 1.01 5.78
N VAL A 80 -16.74 2.13 5.52
CA VAL A 80 -17.39 3.41 5.30
C VAL A 80 -17.79 3.61 3.83
N ALA A 81 -18.95 4.20 3.60
CA ALA A 81 -19.31 4.67 2.27
C ALA A 81 -18.37 5.78 1.80
N THR A 82 -18.16 5.89 0.49
CA THR A 82 -17.35 6.95 -0.12
C THR A 82 -18.14 7.89 -1.01
N ALA A 83 -19.45 7.65 -1.19
CA ALA A 83 -20.32 8.55 -1.93
C ALA A 83 -20.35 9.95 -1.29
N PRO A 84 -20.45 11.02 -2.07
CA PRO A 84 -20.55 12.39 -1.55
C PRO A 84 -21.73 12.55 -0.59
N GLY A 85 -21.50 13.23 0.53
CA GLY A 85 -22.52 13.44 1.56
C GLY A 85 -22.81 12.20 2.39
N ARG A 86 -21.86 11.26 2.47
CA ARG A 86 -21.97 10.06 3.30
C ARG A 86 -22.25 10.38 4.77
N THR A 87 -22.98 9.49 5.40
CA THR A 87 -23.22 9.47 6.85
C THR A 87 -22.94 8.07 7.39
N GLU A 88 -22.94 7.89 8.70
CA GLU A 88 -22.85 6.57 9.33
C GLU A 88 -23.95 5.61 8.90
N THR A 89 -25.13 6.14 8.52
CA THR A 89 -26.30 5.38 8.10
C THR A 89 -26.44 5.23 6.58
N THR A 90 -25.55 5.80 5.79
CA THR A 90 -25.53 5.64 4.33
C THR A 90 -25.53 4.16 3.94
N ARG A 91 -24.93 3.32 4.79
CA ARG A 91 -25.01 1.88 4.71
C ARG A 91 -25.47 1.30 6.05
N ALA A 92 -26.60 0.62 6.03
CA ALA A 92 -27.18 0.04 7.24
C ALA A 92 -26.28 -1.03 7.89
N ASP A 93 -25.56 -1.82 7.09
CA ASP A 93 -24.64 -2.88 7.55
C ASP A 93 -23.31 -2.34 8.13
N SER A 94 -23.00 -1.07 7.93
CA SER A 94 -21.80 -0.41 8.47
C SER A 94 -22.07 0.48 9.68
N ALA A 95 -23.33 0.89 9.89
CA ALA A 95 -23.71 1.82 10.94
C ALA A 95 -23.32 1.34 12.35
N GLU A 96 -23.59 0.07 12.66
CA GLU A 96 -23.27 -0.53 13.95
C GLU A 96 -21.74 -0.50 14.23
N ILE A 97 -20.93 -0.89 13.25
CA ILE A 97 -19.47 -0.93 13.43
C ILE A 97 -18.87 0.46 13.57
N ILE A 98 -19.39 1.45 12.84
CA ILE A 98 -18.97 2.86 12.95
C ILE A 98 -19.24 3.38 14.36
N LEU A 99 -20.48 3.16 14.87
CA LEU A 99 -20.87 3.60 16.21
C LEU A 99 -20.11 2.86 17.32
N ALA A 100 -19.91 1.54 17.17
CA ALA A 100 -19.12 0.75 18.11
C ALA A 100 -17.66 1.22 18.18
N THR A 101 -17.09 1.59 17.04
CA THR A 101 -15.73 2.14 16.95
C THR A 101 -15.64 3.48 17.67
N ARG A 102 -16.58 4.38 17.48
CA ARG A 102 -16.66 5.66 18.22
C ARG A 102 -16.69 5.44 19.73
N ALA A 103 -17.61 4.59 20.17
CA ALA A 103 -17.79 4.31 21.58
C ALA A 103 -16.55 3.67 22.23
N SER A 104 -15.95 2.68 21.57
CA SER A 104 -14.76 2.00 22.10
C SER A 104 -13.53 2.89 22.10
N SER A 105 -13.26 3.65 21.04
CA SER A 105 -12.15 4.59 20.97
C SER A 105 -12.24 5.66 22.08
N HIS A 106 -13.44 6.20 22.30
CA HIS A 106 -13.67 7.16 23.36
C HIS A 106 -13.41 6.55 24.77
N ARG A 107 -13.91 5.34 25.05
CA ARG A 107 -13.72 4.68 26.35
C ARG A 107 -12.23 4.43 26.67
N HIS A 108 -11.44 4.14 25.63
CA HIS A 108 -10.00 3.87 25.80
C HIS A 108 -9.12 5.11 25.65
N GLY A 109 -9.70 6.29 25.41
CA GLY A 109 -8.95 7.53 25.22
C GLY A 109 -8.04 7.54 23.97
N VAL A 110 -8.40 6.76 22.96
CA VAL A 110 -7.63 6.63 21.71
C VAL A 110 -8.12 7.61 20.65
N ARG A 111 -7.22 8.27 19.94
CA ARG A 111 -7.55 9.16 18.83
C ARG A 111 -8.22 8.37 17.71
N LEU A 112 -9.44 8.77 17.35
CA LEU A 112 -10.19 8.24 16.21
C LEU A 112 -10.20 9.26 15.07
N PHE A 113 -9.81 8.83 13.88
CA PHE A 113 -10.07 9.52 12.61
C PHE A 113 -11.44 9.06 12.10
N ASP A 114 -12.46 9.72 12.60
CA ASP A 114 -13.86 9.39 12.33
C ASP A 114 -14.28 9.81 10.91
N LEU A 115 -15.41 9.30 10.46
CA LEU A 115 -16.00 9.50 9.13
C LEU A 115 -16.01 10.95 8.64
N HIS A 116 -16.20 11.91 9.54
CA HIS A 116 -16.25 13.35 9.24
C HIS A 116 -15.03 14.14 9.73
N ASP A 117 -14.01 13.43 10.23
CA ASP A 117 -12.77 14.09 10.65
C ASP A 117 -12.06 14.68 9.42
N PRO A 118 -11.60 15.93 9.47
CA PRO A 118 -10.88 16.55 8.36
C PRO A 118 -9.57 15.84 7.99
N GLU A 119 -9.00 15.02 8.87
CA GLU A 119 -7.81 14.21 8.65
C GLU A 119 -8.14 12.73 8.34
N GLN A 120 -9.44 12.38 8.21
CA GLN A 120 -9.85 11.02 7.86
C GLN A 120 -9.30 10.62 6.49
N GLY A 121 -8.95 9.34 6.38
CA GLY A 121 -8.47 8.74 5.14
C GLY A 121 -8.08 7.29 5.34
N ILE A 122 -7.55 6.68 4.30
CA ILE A 122 -7.04 5.32 4.35
C ILE A 122 -5.84 5.27 5.30
N SER A 123 -5.81 4.30 6.21
CA SER A 123 -4.77 4.13 7.24
C SER A 123 -3.35 4.34 6.71
N HIS A 124 -3.02 3.69 5.60
CA HIS A 124 -1.67 3.75 4.98
C HIS A 124 -1.41 5.04 4.18
N VAL A 125 -2.39 5.92 4.06
CA VAL A 125 -2.23 7.27 3.52
C VAL A 125 -2.06 8.28 4.65
N ILE A 126 -2.95 8.25 5.66
CA ILE A 126 -2.90 9.23 6.73
C ILE A 126 -1.74 9.01 7.71
N ALA A 127 -1.31 7.77 7.96
CA ALA A 127 -0.20 7.49 8.85
C ALA A 127 1.11 8.20 8.45
N PRO A 128 1.58 8.10 7.19
CA PRO A 128 2.71 8.90 6.75
C PRO A 128 2.36 10.39 6.57
N GLU A 129 1.17 10.70 6.05
CA GLU A 129 0.74 12.07 5.74
C GLU A 129 0.72 12.96 6.98
N LEU A 130 0.32 12.43 8.13
CA LEU A 130 0.33 13.15 9.40
C LEU A 130 1.66 13.06 10.16
N GLY A 131 2.62 12.28 9.66
CA GLY A 131 3.90 12.06 10.32
C GLY A 131 3.81 11.17 11.56
N MET A 132 2.81 10.29 11.63
CA MET A 132 2.68 9.32 12.72
C MET A 132 3.82 8.30 12.73
N VAL A 133 4.33 7.96 11.57
CA VAL A 133 5.45 7.04 11.38
C VAL A 133 6.64 7.81 10.86
N LEU A 134 7.77 7.63 11.52
CA LEU A 134 9.01 8.36 11.24
C LEU A 134 10.13 7.39 10.85
N PRO A 135 11.16 7.87 10.14
CA PRO A 135 12.32 7.04 9.81
C PRO A 135 12.93 6.38 11.06
N GLY A 136 13.27 5.12 10.94
CA GLY A 136 13.82 4.32 12.04
C GLY A 136 12.79 3.79 13.04
N GLY A 137 11.52 4.20 12.96
CA GLY A 137 10.47 3.75 13.89
C GLY A 137 9.82 2.43 13.48
N THR A 138 9.00 1.89 14.37
CA THR A 138 8.21 0.67 14.16
C THR A 138 6.72 0.97 14.17
N HIS A 139 5.97 0.27 13.32
CA HIS A 139 4.52 0.47 13.18
C HIS A 139 3.77 -0.85 13.11
N ALA A 140 2.77 -1.02 13.95
CA ALA A 140 1.81 -2.13 13.90
C ALA A 140 0.48 -1.63 13.33
N CYS A 141 -0.06 -2.33 12.36
CA CYS A 141 -1.32 -1.93 11.74
C CYS A 141 -2.27 -3.11 11.59
N ALA A 142 -3.56 -2.85 11.74
CA ALA A 142 -4.61 -3.84 11.56
C ALA A 142 -4.71 -4.35 10.11
N ASP A 143 -4.24 -3.60 9.13
CA ASP A 143 -4.29 -3.97 7.71
C ASP A 143 -2.97 -4.58 7.20
N SER A 144 -3.07 -5.43 6.18
CA SER A 144 -1.95 -6.18 5.60
C SER A 144 -0.92 -5.31 4.85
N HIS A 145 -1.30 -4.11 4.40
CA HIS A 145 -0.40 -3.21 3.65
C HIS A 145 0.38 -2.25 4.55
N ALA A 146 0.56 -2.60 5.83
CA ALA A 146 1.37 -1.83 6.78
C ALA A 146 2.77 -1.47 6.23
N ALA A 147 3.38 -2.37 5.44
CA ALA A 147 4.67 -2.15 4.78
C ALA A 147 4.76 -0.86 3.96
N THR A 148 3.63 -0.25 3.58
CA THR A 148 3.57 1.04 2.86
C THR A 148 4.47 2.10 3.49
N VAL A 149 4.43 2.26 4.82
CA VAL A 149 5.21 3.29 5.52
C VAL A 149 6.71 3.02 5.54
N GLY A 150 7.14 1.83 5.12
CA GLY A 150 8.55 1.51 4.92
C GLY A 150 9.25 2.38 3.88
N ALA A 151 8.50 3.05 3.01
CA ALA A 151 9.04 4.07 2.10
C ALA A 151 9.68 5.26 2.84
N LEU A 152 9.39 5.44 4.13
CA LEU A 152 10.02 6.42 5.01
C LEU A 152 11.23 5.84 5.78
N GLY A 153 11.62 4.59 5.54
CA GLY A 153 12.67 3.93 6.32
C GLY A 153 12.19 3.48 7.71
N ALA A 154 10.96 3.01 7.82
CA ALA A 154 10.37 2.47 9.03
C ALA A 154 10.06 0.98 8.89
N LEU A 155 10.03 0.22 9.99
CA LEU A 155 9.57 -1.16 10.00
C LEU A 155 8.08 -1.23 10.34
N ALA A 156 7.28 -1.83 9.46
CA ALA A 156 5.86 -1.95 9.69
C ALA A 156 5.34 -3.37 9.46
N PHE A 157 4.38 -3.78 10.28
CA PHE A 157 3.83 -5.13 10.27
C PHE A 157 2.31 -5.11 10.31
N GLY A 158 1.69 -5.86 9.38
CA GLY A 158 0.28 -6.18 9.45
C GLY A 158 0.01 -7.18 10.58
N CYS A 159 -1.01 -6.91 11.40
CA CYS A 159 -1.29 -7.64 12.64
C CYS A 159 -2.73 -8.17 12.68
N GLY A 160 -2.88 -9.39 13.18
CA GLY A 160 -4.18 -9.95 13.52
C GLY A 160 -4.70 -9.44 14.87
N SER A 161 -5.99 -9.69 15.16
CA SER A 161 -6.64 -9.18 16.39
C SER A 161 -5.95 -9.62 17.68
N THR A 162 -5.41 -10.84 17.73
CA THR A 162 -4.69 -11.34 18.93
C THR A 162 -3.35 -10.65 19.12
N GLU A 163 -2.64 -10.35 18.04
CA GLU A 163 -1.38 -9.59 18.07
C GLU A 163 -1.66 -8.15 18.51
N LEU A 164 -2.70 -7.53 17.95
CA LEU A 164 -3.11 -6.17 18.32
C LEU A 164 -3.48 -6.05 19.81
N GLU A 165 -4.23 -7.02 20.36
CA GLU A 165 -4.53 -7.07 21.79
C GLU A 165 -3.25 -7.07 22.63
N HIS A 166 -2.27 -7.89 22.26
CA HIS A 166 -0.98 -7.94 22.92
C HIS A 166 -0.20 -6.62 22.78
N ILE A 167 -0.13 -6.08 21.58
CA ILE A 167 0.58 -4.81 21.30
C ILE A 167 -0.04 -3.66 22.09
N LEU A 168 -1.34 -3.52 22.09
CA LEU A 168 -2.02 -2.43 22.81
C LEU A 168 -1.79 -2.47 24.31
N THR A 169 -1.61 -3.67 24.87
CA THR A 169 -1.41 -3.84 26.33
C THR A 169 0.06 -3.82 26.74
N THR A 170 1.01 -4.08 25.83
CA THR A 170 2.44 -4.21 26.16
C THR A 170 3.36 -3.31 25.34
N GLN A 171 2.91 -2.79 24.20
CA GLN A 171 3.69 -2.13 23.14
C GLN A 171 4.74 -3.04 22.50
N THR A 172 4.57 -4.35 22.56
CA THR A 172 5.52 -5.28 21.95
C THR A 172 4.81 -6.27 21.04
N MET A 173 5.53 -6.77 20.05
CA MET A 173 5.07 -7.82 19.14
C MET A 173 6.07 -8.98 19.13
N ALA A 174 5.56 -10.21 19.24
CA ALA A 174 6.39 -11.42 19.16
C ALA A 174 6.53 -11.87 17.70
N LEU A 175 7.70 -11.72 17.11
CA LEU A 175 8.00 -11.96 15.71
C LEU A 175 9.08 -13.03 15.53
N ALA A 176 8.91 -13.93 14.57
CA ALA A 176 10.05 -14.60 13.96
C ALA A 176 10.82 -13.56 13.12
N ARG A 177 12.13 -13.49 13.30
CA ARG A 177 12.94 -12.57 12.50
C ARG A 177 12.88 -13.00 11.04
N PRO A 178 12.42 -12.14 10.12
CA PRO A 178 12.42 -12.44 8.70
C PRO A 178 13.86 -12.50 8.16
N ALA A 179 14.08 -13.26 7.10
CA ALA A 179 15.27 -13.13 6.27
C ALA A 179 15.29 -11.76 5.58
N THR A 180 16.47 -11.31 5.16
CA THR A 180 16.65 -10.02 4.48
C THR A 180 16.75 -10.22 2.97
N MET A 181 16.03 -9.39 2.19
CA MET A 181 16.13 -9.38 0.73
C MET A 181 16.39 -7.96 0.24
N ARG A 182 17.34 -7.79 -0.67
CA ARG A 182 17.56 -6.53 -1.38
C ARG A 182 17.06 -6.63 -2.82
N LEU A 183 16.15 -5.71 -3.21
CA LEU A 183 15.74 -5.52 -4.60
C LEU A 183 16.42 -4.26 -5.13
N MET A 184 17.40 -4.46 -6.04
CA MET A 184 18.15 -3.40 -6.69
C MET A 184 17.44 -3.01 -7.99
N LEU A 185 16.86 -1.81 -8.03
CA LEU A 185 16.17 -1.26 -9.20
C LEU A 185 17.14 -0.43 -10.03
N HIS A 186 17.54 -0.98 -11.18
CA HIS A 186 18.48 -0.36 -12.12
C HIS A 186 17.77 0.32 -13.29
N GLY A 187 18.54 1.09 -14.05
CA GLY A 187 18.07 1.72 -15.28
C GLY A 187 17.37 3.05 -15.07
N ARG A 188 16.84 3.58 -16.15
CA ARG A 188 16.09 4.83 -16.20
C ARG A 188 14.66 4.55 -16.65
N LEU A 189 13.71 5.04 -15.90
CA LEU A 189 12.28 4.94 -16.23
C LEU A 189 11.89 5.94 -17.31
N ASP A 190 11.02 5.52 -18.22
CA ASP A 190 10.29 6.42 -19.09
C ASP A 190 9.37 7.32 -18.24
N PRO A 191 9.18 8.61 -18.56
CA PRO A 191 8.31 9.52 -17.82
C PRO A 191 6.85 9.05 -17.65
N VAL A 192 6.38 8.17 -18.51
CA VAL A 192 5.02 7.60 -18.44
C VAL A 192 4.94 6.40 -17.49
N VAL A 193 6.07 5.75 -17.21
CA VAL A 193 6.16 4.60 -16.31
C VAL A 193 6.19 5.06 -14.87
N THR A 194 5.29 4.52 -14.08
CA THR A 194 5.12 4.87 -12.67
C THR A 194 5.66 3.78 -11.74
N ALA A 195 5.70 4.07 -10.45
CA ALA A 195 6.01 3.07 -9.42
C ALA A 195 5.09 1.84 -9.47
N LYS A 196 3.83 2.02 -9.90
CA LYS A 196 2.89 0.91 -10.07
C LYS A 196 3.33 -0.05 -11.15
N ASP A 197 3.83 0.48 -12.26
CA ASP A 197 4.33 -0.33 -13.37
C ASP A 197 5.60 -1.10 -12.94
N VAL A 198 6.51 -0.43 -12.22
CA VAL A 198 7.72 -1.07 -11.69
C VAL A 198 7.38 -2.24 -10.77
N ILE A 199 6.48 -2.04 -9.79
CA ILE A 199 6.18 -3.12 -8.85
C ILE A 199 5.37 -4.25 -9.48
N LEU A 200 4.47 -3.97 -10.42
CA LEU A 200 3.78 -5.01 -11.20
C LEU A 200 4.78 -5.85 -11.99
N HIS A 201 5.77 -5.21 -12.65
CA HIS A 201 6.84 -5.92 -13.34
C HIS A 201 7.64 -6.81 -12.39
N VAL A 202 8.03 -6.30 -11.21
CA VAL A 202 8.74 -7.09 -10.19
C VAL A 202 7.92 -8.30 -9.76
N ILE A 203 6.63 -8.12 -9.46
CA ILE A 203 5.73 -9.21 -9.06
C ILE A 203 5.55 -10.21 -10.22
N GLY A 204 5.40 -9.72 -11.45
CA GLY A 204 5.31 -10.57 -12.64
C GLY A 204 6.54 -11.47 -12.83
N ARG A 205 7.73 -10.94 -12.53
CA ARG A 205 9.00 -11.67 -12.65
C ARG A 205 9.26 -12.65 -11.50
N LEU A 206 8.93 -12.27 -10.26
CA LEU A 206 9.26 -13.05 -9.05
C LEU A 206 8.12 -13.94 -8.57
N GLY A 207 6.87 -13.65 -8.98
CA GLY A 207 5.68 -14.32 -8.47
C GLY A 207 5.18 -13.77 -7.13
N VAL A 208 4.00 -14.20 -6.72
CA VAL A 208 3.35 -13.78 -5.46
C VAL A 208 4.03 -14.31 -4.20
N ASP A 209 4.93 -15.27 -4.33
CA ASP A 209 5.70 -15.89 -3.24
C ASP A 209 7.17 -15.46 -3.27
N GLY A 210 7.57 -14.58 -4.20
CA GLY A 210 8.96 -14.24 -4.51
C GLY A 210 9.76 -13.67 -3.34
N ALA A 211 9.08 -13.03 -2.38
CA ALA A 211 9.69 -12.50 -1.16
C ALA A 211 9.09 -13.12 0.11
N ALA A 212 8.50 -14.32 0.02
CA ALA A 212 7.91 -14.98 1.18
C ALA A 212 8.92 -15.13 2.33
N GLY A 213 8.52 -14.69 3.52
CA GLY A 213 9.36 -14.76 4.72
C GLY A 213 10.48 -13.70 4.82
N HIS A 214 10.57 -12.77 3.87
CA HIS A 214 11.62 -11.74 3.85
C HIS A 214 11.13 -10.36 4.30
N ALA A 215 12.05 -9.58 4.86
CA ALA A 215 12.02 -8.14 4.91
C ALA A 215 12.72 -7.62 3.64
N VAL A 216 11.99 -6.91 2.79
CA VAL A 216 12.50 -6.44 1.49
C VAL A 216 13.03 -5.03 1.62
N GLU A 217 14.29 -4.81 1.30
CA GLU A 217 14.89 -3.48 1.13
C GLU A 217 14.93 -3.11 -0.35
N LEU A 218 14.21 -2.04 -0.71
CA LEU A 218 14.23 -1.47 -2.05
C LEU A 218 15.42 -0.51 -2.15
N ALA A 219 16.22 -0.64 -3.19
CA ALA A 219 17.41 0.17 -3.42
C ALA A 219 17.64 0.40 -4.93
N GLY A 220 18.67 1.17 -5.26
CA GLY A 220 19.12 1.37 -6.62
C GLY A 220 18.75 2.71 -7.26
N PRO A 221 19.38 3.05 -8.39
CA PRO A 221 19.25 4.36 -9.01
C PRO A 221 17.84 4.66 -9.52
N ALA A 222 17.10 3.65 -9.98
CA ALA A 222 15.72 3.86 -10.42
C ALA A 222 14.79 4.22 -9.24
N LEU A 223 15.03 3.67 -8.03
CA LEU A 223 14.28 4.04 -6.83
C LEU A 223 14.48 5.52 -6.47
N THR A 224 15.71 6.02 -6.56
CA THR A 224 16.01 7.42 -6.24
C THR A 224 15.27 8.40 -7.16
N ALA A 225 15.03 8.01 -8.40
CA ALA A 225 14.26 8.81 -9.36
C ALA A 225 12.74 8.78 -9.11
N ILE A 226 12.24 7.81 -8.33
CA ILE A 226 10.82 7.69 -7.99
C ILE A 226 10.48 8.65 -6.85
N PRO A 227 9.45 9.52 -7.01
CA PRO A 227 8.97 10.39 -5.94
C PRO A 227 8.57 9.59 -4.68
N VAL A 228 8.62 10.23 -3.51
CA VAL A 228 8.30 9.59 -2.22
C VAL A 228 6.92 8.93 -2.25
N GLU A 229 5.91 9.57 -2.85
CA GLU A 229 4.57 8.98 -2.98
C GLU A 229 4.56 7.72 -3.85
N GLY A 230 5.41 7.63 -4.86
CA GLY A 230 5.62 6.40 -5.63
C GLY A 230 6.32 5.31 -4.83
N ARG A 231 7.26 5.67 -3.94
CA ARG A 231 7.91 4.67 -3.06
C ARG A 231 6.93 4.03 -2.09
N PHE A 232 5.87 4.76 -1.66
CA PHE A 232 4.76 4.13 -0.91
C PHE A 232 4.06 3.05 -1.73
N THR A 233 3.85 3.26 -3.03
CA THR A 233 3.27 2.24 -3.93
C THR A 233 4.17 1.00 -4.02
N LEU A 234 5.48 1.17 -4.14
CA LEU A 234 6.43 0.05 -4.17
C LEU A 234 6.38 -0.77 -2.88
N CYS A 235 6.56 -0.12 -1.72
CA CYS A 235 6.53 -0.79 -0.42
C CYS A 235 5.16 -1.43 -0.13
N ASN A 236 4.06 -0.77 -0.50
CA ASN A 236 2.71 -1.30 -0.39
C ASN A 236 2.57 -2.66 -1.08
N MET A 237 2.97 -2.73 -2.35
CA MET A 237 2.78 -3.92 -3.16
C MET A 237 3.86 -4.99 -2.98
N CYS A 238 4.90 -4.77 -2.19
CA CYS A 238 5.76 -5.85 -1.72
C CYS A 238 4.97 -6.88 -0.88
N THR A 239 3.82 -6.50 -0.32
CA THR A 239 2.89 -7.42 0.32
C THR A 239 2.38 -8.49 -0.67
N GLU A 240 2.18 -8.13 -1.93
CA GLU A 240 1.75 -9.04 -3.00
C GLU A 240 2.90 -9.93 -3.52
N LEU A 241 4.15 -9.62 -3.18
CA LEU A 241 5.29 -10.53 -3.33
C LEU A 241 5.41 -11.56 -2.18
N GLY A 242 4.53 -11.48 -1.17
CA GLY A 242 4.63 -12.31 0.03
C GLY A 242 5.60 -11.78 1.09
N ALA A 243 6.14 -10.57 0.92
CA ALA A 243 7.05 -9.97 1.88
C ALA A 243 6.41 -9.78 3.27
N ARG A 244 7.19 -10.03 4.32
CA ARG A 244 6.75 -9.77 5.70
C ARG A 244 6.68 -8.28 6.02
N THR A 245 7.60 -7.51 5.45
CA THR A 245 7.67 -6.05 5.45
C THR A 245 8.51 -5.59 4.27
N ALA A 246 8.44 -4.30 3.95
CA ALA A 246 9.30 -3.68 2.95
C ALA A 246 9.75 -2.31 3.45
N LEU A 247 10.94 -1.88 3.04
CA LEU A 247 11.48 -0.59 3.43
C LEU A 247 12.42 -0.06 2.34
N ALA A 248 12.64 1.25 2.38
CA ALA A 248 13.65 1.95 1.58
C ALA A 248 14.42 2.90 2.49
N ALA A 249 15.72 3.04 2.29
CA ALA A 249 16.50 4.00 3.06
C ALA A 249 15.95 5.41 2.83
N PRO A 250 15.70 6.19 3.92
CA PRO A 250 15.23 7.56 3.78
C PRO A 250 16.35 8.45 3.25
N ASP A 251 16.02 9.32 2.32
CA ASP A 251 16.91 10.29 1.69
C ASP A 251 16.39 11.73 1.89
N ASP A 252 17.11 12.71 1.32
CA ASP A 252 16.72 14.11 1.44
C ASP A 252 15.32 14.38 0.89
N ALA A 253 14.84 13.63 -0.13
CA ALA A 253 13.48 13.76 -0.64
C ALA A 253 12.44 13.31 0.41
N VAL A 254 12.73 12.25 1.18
CA VAL A 254 11.88 11.79 2.29
C VAL A 254 11.88 12.82 3.42
N PHE A 255 13.03 13.40 3.74
CA PHE A 255 13.13 14.41 4.81
C PHE A 255 12.37 15.68 4.43
N GLU A 256 12.50 16.16 3.20
CA GLU A 256 11.73 17.29 2.69
C GLU A 256 10.22 17.00 2.71
N TRP A 257 9.82 15.80 2.28
CA TRP A 257 8.43 15.37 2.29
C TRP A 257 7.83 15.31 3.71
N LEU A 258 8.62 14.94 4.73
CA LEU A 258 8.19 14.88 6.14
C LEU A 258 8.15 16.26 6.81
N HIS A 259 9.00 17.19 6.40
CA HIS A 259 9.15 18.48 7.08
C HIS A 259 7.82 19.23 7.19
N GLY A 260 7.51 19.69 8.41
CA GLY A 260 6.31 20.48 8.69
C GLY A 260 4.99 19.69 8.79
N ARG A 261 5.03 18.37 8.73
CA ARG A 261 3.81 17.56 8.95
C ARG A 261 3.41 17.54 10.43
N PRO A 262 2.12 17.36 10.74
CA PRO A 262 1.55 17.64 12.07
C PRO A 262 2.24 16.93 13.24
N MET A 263 2.65 15.67 13.07
CA MET A 263 3.23 14.85 14.15
C MET A 263 4.75 14.66 14.01
N VAL A 264 5.37 15.35 13.06
CA VAL A 264 6.82 15.34 12.87
C VAL A 264 7.47 16.33 13.85
N PRO A 265 8.63 16.01 14.46
CA PRO A 265 9.35 16.94 15.29
C PRO A 265 9.61 18.27 14.59
N ALA A 266 9.58 19.39 15.33
CA ALA A 266 9.80 20.73 14.81
C ALA A 266 10.95 21.45 15.51
N GLY A 267 11.53 22.49 14.88
CA GLY A 267 12.62 23.27 15.43
C GLY A 267 13.82 22.41 15.81
N ALA A 268 14.44 22.65 16.96
CA ALA A 268 15.63 21.90 17.40
C ALA A 268 15.40 20.37 17.49
N ALA A 269 14.18 19.92 17.78
CA ALA A 269 13.87 18.49 17.80
C ALA A 269 13.90 17.88 16.37
N TRP A 270 13.54 18.66 15.36
CA TRP A 270 13.72 18.26 13.96
C TRP A 270 15.20 18.09 13.59
N ASP A 271 16.05 19.02 13.99
CA ASP A 271 17.48 18.96 13.68
C ASP A 271 18.15 17.73 14.28
N VAL A 272 17.78 17.39 15.51
CA VAL A 272 18.26 16.16 16.19
C VAL A 272 17.74 14.90 15.47
N ALA A 273 16.46 14.86 15.13
CA ALA A 273 15.87 13.74 14.43
C ALA A 273 16.51 13.55 13.04
N LEU A 274 16.65 14.64 12.26
CA LEU A 274 17.25 14.62 10.92
C LEU A 274 18.70 14.10 10.97
N ALA A 275 19.50 14.53 11.96
CA ALA A 275 20.86 14.04 12.13
C ALA A 275 20.91 12.52 12.34
N GLY A 276 19.97 11.96 13.12
CA GLY A 276 19.81 10.51 13.32
C GLY A 276 19.35 9.81 12.04
N TRP A 277 18.34 10.36 11.36
CA TRP A 277 17.76 9.76 10.15
C TRP A 277 18.73 9.64 8.97
N ARG A 278 19.67 10.55 8.83
CA ARG A 278 20.73 10.51 7.80
C ARG A 278 21.64 9.28 7.91
N GLY A 279 21.70 8.65 9.08
CA GLY A 279 22.42 7.39 9.30
C GLY A 279 21.61 6.12 8.98
N LEU A 280 20.32 6.24 8.68
CA LEU A 280 19.42 5.11 8.44
C LEU A 280 19.54 4.62 7.00
N ARG A 281 20.59 3.88 6.75
CA ARG A 281 20.84 3.16 5.49
C ARG A 281 21.62 1.89 5.80
N SER A 282 21.56 0.91 4.92
CA SER A 282 22.44 -0.26 4.98
C SER A 282 23.89 0.18 4.84
N ASP A 283 24.79 -0.45 5.61
CA ASP A 283 26.21 -0.24 5.48
C ASP A 283 26.71 -0.79 4.13
N ASP A 284 27.77 -0.24 3.60
CA ASP A 284 28.25 -0.59 2.26
C ASP A 284 28.65 -2.08 2.16
N GLU A 285 29.10 -2.68 3.27
CA GLU A 285 29.48 -4.10 3.38
C GLU A 285 28.35 -4.98 3.95
N ALA A 286 27.14 -4.44 4.14
CA ALA A 286 26.02 -5.20 4.66
C ALA A 286 25.65 -6.36 3.72
N ARG A 287 25.35 -7.52 4.31
CA ARG A 287 24.98 -8.73 3.57
C ARG A 287 23.49 -8.99 3.71
N PHE A 288 22.88 -9.34 2.61
CA PHE A 288 21.49 -9.79 2.56
C PHE A 288 21.43 -11.29 2.33
N ASP A 289 20.41 -11.95 2.85
CA ASP A 289 20.19 -13.38 2.60
C ASP A 289 19.84 -13.62 1.13
N THR A 290 19.23 -12.66 0.47
CA THR A 290 18.87 -12.69 -0.96
C THR A 290 19.08 -11.31 -1.59
N GLU A 291 19.68 -11.28 -2.78
CA GLU A 291 19.81 -10.06 -3.58
C GLU A 291 19.30 -10.31 -4.99
N ILE A 292 18.49 -9.41 -5.51
CA ILE A 292 17.88 -9.51 -6.84
C ILE A 292 18.02 -8.18 -7.56
N ASP A 293 18.59 -8.25 -8.76
CA ASP A 293 18.71 -7.12 -9.67
C ASP A 293 17.52 -7.08 -10.64
N ILE A 294 16.86 -5.92 -10.72
CA ILE A 294 15.75 -5.63 -11.63
C ILE A 294 16.18 -4.50 -12.56
N ASP A 295 16.32 -4.78 -13.84
CA ASP A 295 16.53 -3.75 -14.85
C ASP A 295 15.19 -3.18 -15.29
N CYS A 296 15.00 -1.89 -15.04
CA CYS A 296 13.82 -1.12 -15.43
C CYS A 296 14.03 -0.35 -16.74
N THR A 297 15.17 -0.56 -17.43
CA THR A 297 15.45 0.11 -18.71
C THR A 297 14.45 -0.35 -19.77
N GLY A 298 13.77 0.62 -20.42
CA GLY A 298 12.77 0.31 -21.45
C GLY A 298 11.49 -0.34 -20.91
N LEU A 299 11.30 -0.36 -19.58
CA LEU A 299 10.05 -0.81 -19.00
C LEU A 299 8.90 0.02 -19.56
N GLU A 300 7.85 -0.66 -19.98
CA GLU A 300 6.63 -0.05 -20.48
C GLU A 300 5.49 -0.12 -19.44
N PRO A 301 4.39 0.64 -19.60
CA PRO A 301 3.23 0.52 -18.74
C PRO A 301 2.76 -0.92 -18.60
N GLN A 302 2.44 -1.33 -17.37
CA GLN A 302 2.07 -2.71 -17.03
C GLN A 302 0.57 -2.87 -16.83
N VAL A 303 0.07 -4.04 -17.15
CA VAL A 303 -1.34 -4.41 -16.91
C VAL A 303 -1.46 -5.88 -16.53
N THR A 304 -2.29 -6.21 -15.55
CA THR A 304 -2.58 -7.62 -15.23
C THR A 304 -3.58 -8.20 -16.22
N TRP A 305 -3.30 -9.44 -16.67
CA TRP A 305 -4.18 -10.17 -17.58
C TRP A 305 -5.02 -11.25 -16.87
N GLY A 306 -4.68 -11.61 -15.65
CA GLY A 306 -5.26 -12.73 -14.94
C GLY A 306 -5.92 -12.36 -13.60
N THR A 307 -5.81 -13.26 -12.62
CA THR A 307 -6.51 -13.22 -11.32
C THR A 307 -5.58 -13.05 -10.12
N ASP A 308 -4.31 -12.79 -10.35
CA ASP A 308 -3.36 -12.37 -9.32
C ASP A 308 -2.35 -11.36 -9.91
N PRO A 309 -1.67 -10.55 -9.07
CA PRO A 309 -0.76 -9.51 -9.54
C PRO A 309 0.46 -10.01 -10.30
N SER A 310 0.87 -11.28 -10.16
CA SER A 310 1.98 -11.84 -10.92
C SER A 310 1.62 -12.14 -12.38
N GLN A 311 0.33 -12.21 -12.67
CA GLN A 311 -0.18 -12.38 -14.02
C GLN A 311 -0.26 -11.03 -14.72
N THR A 312 0.90 -10.39 -14.91
CA THR A 312 1.07 -9.08 -15.53
C THR A 312 1.92 -9.17 -16.78
N ILE A 313 1.72 -8.22 -17.70
CA ILE A 313 2.45 -8.05 -18.96
C ILE A 313 2.67 -6.56 -19.24
N GLY A 314 3.66 -6.25 -20.05
CA GLY A 314 3.76 -4.95 -20.70
C GLY A 314 2.58 -4.72 -21.64
N ILE A 315 2.15 -3.46 -21.77
CA ILE A 315 0.93 -3.12 -22.51
C ILE A 315 1.00 -3.47 -24.01
N SER A 316 2.20 -3.54 -24.59
CA SER A 316 2.40 -3.94 -25.98
C SER A 316 2.48 -5.46 -26.19
N GLU A 317 2.59 -6.23 -25.10
CA GLU A 317 2.70 -7.67 -25.15
C GLU A 317 1.34 -8.36 -25.40
N ALA A 318 1.41 -9.59 -25.88
CA ALA A 318 0.25 -10.44 -26.00
C ALA A 318 -0.08 -11.16 -24.69
N VAL A 319 -1.36 -11.41 -24.44
CA VAL A 319 -1.81 -12.30 -23.36
C VAL A 319 -1.11 -13.66 -23.52
N PRO A 320 -0.41 -14.17 -22.48
CA PRO A 320 0.41 -15.37 -22.65
C PRO A 320 -0.37 -16.61 -23.05
N ASP A 321 0.27 -17.45 -23.84
CA ASP A 321 -0.25 -18.78 -24.11
C ASP A 321 -0.12 -19.71 -22.90
N LEU A 322 -1.06 -20.64 -22.75
CA LEU A 322 -1.02 -21.62 -21.67
C LEU A 322 0.28 -22.45 -21.68
N ALA A 323 0.88 -22.64 -22.85
CA ALA A 323 2.17 -23.33 -23.01
C ALA A 323 3.35 -22.56 -22.39
N ALA A 324 3.19 -21.25 -22.16
CA ALA A 324 4.19 -20.41 -21.50
C ALA A 324 4.02 -20.40 -19.97
N ALA A 325 3.04 -21.14 -19.41
CA ALA A 325 2.85 -21.20 -17.98
C ALA A 325 4.08 -21.83 -17.28
N PRO A 326 4.55 -21.24 -16.16
CA PRO A 326 5.61 -21.86 -15.37
C PRO A 326 5.22 -23.28 -14.94
N PRO A 327 6.20 -24.20 -14.80
CA PRO A 327 5.94 -25.57 -14.36
C PRO A 327 5.09 -25.62 -13.09
N GLY A 328 4.02 -26.39 -13.13
CA GLY A 328 3.04 -26.54 -12.03
C GLY A 328 2.01 -25.40 -11.91
N ARG A 329 2.07 -24.36 -12.75
CA ARG A 329 1.11 -23.25 -12.77
C ARG A 329 0.06 -23.36 -13.89
N GLU A 330 0.09 -24.40 -14.72
CA GLU A 330 -0.76 -24.54 -15.92
C GLU A 330 -2.27 -24.54 -15.56
N ALA A 331 -2.64 -25.19 -14.47
CA ALA A 331 -4.04 -25.24 -14.02
C ALA A 331 -4.52 -23.86 -13.53
N ALA A 332 -3.68 -23.13 -12.80
CA ALA A 332 -3.97 -21.77 -12.35
C ALA A 332 -4.08 -20.79 -13.52
N TRP A 333 -3.18 -20.88 -14.49
CA TRP A 333 -3.21 -20.03 -15.70
C TRP A 333 -4.45 -20.30 -16.55
N ARG A 334 -4.79 -21.58 -16.74
CA ARG A 334 -6.03 -21.97 -17.47
C ARG A 334 -7.28 -21.38 -16.81
N ARG A 335 -7.35 -21.44 -15.48
CA ARG A 335 -8.45 -20.85 -14.72
C ARG A 335 -8.46 -19.32 -14.85
N ALA A 336 -7.32 -18.68 -14.74
CA ALA A 336 -7.19 -17.23 -14.86
C ALA A 336 -7.60 -16.72 -16.24
N LEU A 337 -7.12 -17.35 -17.32
CA LEU A 337 -7.50 -17.02 -18.69
C LEU A 337 -9.01 -17.20 -18.93
N ALA A 338 -9.56 -18.28 -18.43
CA ALA A 338 -11.02 -18.55 -18.52
C ALA A 338 -11.82 -17.49 -17.76
N TYR A 339 -11.43 -17.16 -16.53
CA TYR A 339 -12.10 -16.14 -15.73
C TYR A 339 -11.95 -14.74 -16.36
N ALA A 340 -10.75 -14.35 -16.78
CA ALA A 340 -10.50 -13.08 -17.42
C ALA A 340 -11.19 -12.96 -18.80
N ALA A 341 -11.58 -14.08 -19.39
CA ALA A 341 -12.17 -14.14 -20.74
C ALA A 341 -11.34 -13.37 -21.76
N LEU A 342 -10.03 -13.62 -21.75
CA LEU A 342 -9.06 -13.04 -22.69
C LEU A 342 -8.57 -14.13 -23.65
N PRO A 343 -8.48 -13.83 -24.95
CA PRO A 343 -7.91 -14.75 -25.91
C PRO A 343 -6.39 -14.83 -25.74
N SER A 344 -5.89 -16.05 -25.49
CA SER A 344 -4.46 -16.34 -25.46
C SER A 344 -3.76 -15.97 -26.79
N GLY A 345 -2.53 -15.48 -26.71
CA GLY A 345 -1.72 -15.08 -27.87
C GLY A 345 -2.21 -13.81 -28.59
N LYS A 346 -3.17 -13.08 -28.02
CA LYS A 346 -3.66 -11.82 -28.59
C LYS A 346 -3.29 -10.63 -27.73
N PRO A 347 -3.12 -9.43 -28.32
CA PRO A 347 -2.93 -8.21 -27.53
C PRO A 347 -4.07 -8.01 -26.53
N ILE A 348 -3.75 -7.55 -25.32
CA ILE A 348 -4.74 -7.17 -24.33
C ILE A 348 -5.41 -5.84 -24.69
N THR A 349 -4.70 -4.99 -25.44
CA THR A 349 -5.24 -3.73 -25.97
C THR A 349 -6.45 -3.98 -26.85
N GLY A 350 -7.41 -3.05 -26.81
CA GLY A 350 -8.69 -3.19 -27.49
C GLY A 350 -9.76 -3.94 -26.68
N THR A 351 -9.40 -4.58 -25.57
CA THR A 351 -10.36 -5.26 -24.68
C THR A 351 -11.30 -4.24 -24.06
N PRO A 352 -12.64 -4.34 -24.27
CA PRO A 352 -13.60 -3.39 -23.70
C PRO A 352 -13.61 -3.41 -22.17
N ILE A 353 -13.83 -2.24 -21.55
CA ILE A 353 -14.07 -2.08 -20.12
C ILE A 353 -15.43 -1.43 -19.89
N THR A 354 -16.01 -1.67 -18.73
CA THR A 354 -17.26 -1.06 -18.29
C THR A 354 -17.07 -0.16 -17.09
N ARG A 355 -15.90 -0.25 -16.44
CA ARG A 355 -15.61 0.54 -15.25
C ARG A 355 -14.13 0.92 -15.15
N ALA A 356 -13.88 2.09 -14.57
CA ALA A 356 -12.55 2.57 -14.22
C ALA A 356 -12.54 3.04 -12.76
N PHE A 357 -11.56 2.62 -11.98
CA PHE A 357 -11.47 2.94 -10.57
C PHE A 357 -10.06 3.45 -10.21
N ILE A 358 -9.99 4.69 -9.70
CA ILE A 358 -8.78 5.29 -9.13
C ILE A 358 -9.02 5.45 -7.63
N GLY A 359 -8.22 4.79 -6.82
CA GLY A 359 -8.37 4.76 -5.37
C GLY A 359 -7.42 3.77 -4.72
N SER A 360 -7.67 3.42 -3.45
CA SER A 360 -6.85 2.50 -2.67
C SER A 360 -5.61 3.14 -2.04
N CYS A 361 -5.07 2.51 -0.99
CA CYS A 361 -3.81 2.90 -0.38
C CYS A 361 -2.60 2.83 -1.33
N THR A 362 -2.74 2.12 -2.46
CA THR A 362 -1.70 1.97 -3.46
C THR A 362 -1.51 3.24 -4.27
N ASN A 363 -2.59 3.77 -4.87
CA ASN A 363 -2.54 4.90 -5.81
C ASN A 363 -3.76 5.83 -5.66
N ALA A 364 -3.77 6.63 -4.62
CA ALA A 364 -4.79 7.65 -4.40
C ALA A 364 -4.23 8.90 -3.73
N ARG A 365 -2.91 9.12 -3.83
CA ARG A 365 -2.22 10.31 -3.34
C ARG A 365 -2.29 11.45 -4.34
N LEU A 366 -1.84 12.63 -3.95
CA LEU A 366 -1.96 13.82 -4.79
C LEU A 366 -1.23 13.68 -6.12
N SER A 367 -0.01 13.14 -6.11
CA SER A 367 0.76 12.90 -7.34
C SER A 367 0.09 11.90 -8.29
N ASP A 368 -0.57 10.87 -7.74
CA ASP A 368 -1.36 9.91 -8.54
C ASP A 368 -2.51 10.60 -9.27
N LEU A 369 -3.22 11.47 -8.55
CA LEU A 369 -4.35 12.23 -9.11
C LEU A 369 -3.89 13.25 -10.15
N GLN A 370 -2.74 13.89 -9.93
CA GLN A 370 -2.12 14.80 -10.90
C GLN A 370 -1.71 14.07 -12.18
N ALA A 371 -1.03 12.92 -12.05
CA ALA A 371 -0.64 12.09 -13.18
C ALA A 371 -1.85 11.60 -13.99
N ALA A 372 -2.91 11.17 -13.30
CA ALA A 372 -4.16 10.77 -13.92
C ALA A 372 -4.85 11.94 -14.65
N ALA A 373 -4.95 13.11 -14.01
CA ALA A 373 -5.58 14.30 -14.60
C ALA A 373 -4.83 14.80 -15.84
N ALA A 374 -3.50 14.66 -15.87
CA ALA A 374 -2.69 15.05 -17.04
C ALA A 374 -3.04 14.28 -18.31
N VAL A 375 -3.58 13.07 -18.20
CA VAL A 375 -4.04 12.26 -19.36
C VAL A 375 -5.40 12.74 -19.88
N ILE A 376 -6.24 13.33 -19.04
CA ILE A 376 -7.61 13.77 -19.43
C ILE A 376 -7.56 14.81 -20.55
N ARG A 377 -6.82 15.91 -20.37
CA ARG A 377 -6.60 16.95 -21.40
C ARG A 377 -7.87 17.34 -22.19
N GLY A 378 -9.00 17.55 -21.50
CA GLY A 378 -10.28 17.91 -22.12
C GLY A 378 -11.05 16.73 -22.75
N ARG A 379 -10.54 15.51 -22.71
CA ARG A 379 -11.25 14.31 -23.15
C ARG A 379 -12.34 13.90 -22.19
N LYS A 380 -13.25 13.06 -22.67
CA LYS A 380 -14.37 12.52 -21.86
C LYS A 380 -14.23 11.02 -21.67
N VAL A 381 -14.78 10.53 -20.58
CA VAL A 381 -15.00 9.11 -20.35
C VAL A 381 -15.90 8.57 -21.48
N ALA A 382 -15.56 7.41 -22.00
CA ALA A 382 -16.34 6.76 -23.08
C ALA A 382 -17.76 6.41 -22.58
N GLU A 383 -18.71 6.47 -23.51
CA GLU A 383 -20.07 6.04 -23.23
C GLU A 383 -20.10 4.58 -22.72
N GLY A 384 -20.91 4.32 -21.71
CA GLY A 384 -21.03 2.99 -21.08
C GLY A 384 -19.94 2.64 -20.06
N VAL A 385 -18.96 3.53 -19.80
CA VAL A 385 -17.95 3.35 -18.76
C VAL A 385 -18.33 4.17 -17.52
N GLN A 386 -18.45 3.52 -16.37
CA GLN A 386 -18.55 4.20 -15.08
C GLN A 386 -17.12 4.41 -14.52
N ALA A 387 -16.73 5.66 -14.32
CA ALA A 387 -15.41 6.04 -13.85
C ALA A 387 -15.50 6.74 -12.49
N VAL A 388 -14.70 6.27 -11.52
CA VAL A 388 -14.76 6.75 -10.13
C VAL A 388 -13.36 7.09 -9.64
N VAL A 389 -13.24 8.22 -8.94
CA VAL A 389 -12.02 8.64 -8.23
C VAL A 389 -12.32 8.77 -6.74
N VAL A 390 -11.52 8.11 -5.92
CA VAL A 390 -11.59 8.14 -4.46
C VAL A 390 -10.24 8.60 -3.92
N PRO A 391 -10.08 9.86 -3.50
CA PRO A 391 -8.86 10.36 -2.89
C PRO A 391 -8.47 9.55 -1.65
N GLY A 392 -7.17 9.38 -1.40
CA GLY A 392 -6.66 8.53 -0.32
C GLY A 392 -6.92 9.07 1.08
N SER A 393 -7.07 10.39 1.22
CA SER A 393 -7.43 11.08 2.46
C SER A 393 -8.27 12.31 2.17
N MET A 394 -8.95 12.83 3.21
CA MET A 394 -9.65 14.12 3.10
C MET A 394 -8.67 15.29 2.91
N THR A 395 -7.41 15.15 3.34
CA THR A 395 -6.34 16.11 3.05
C THR A 395 -5.95 16.08 1.58
N VAL A 396 -5.71 14.91 1.00
CA VAL A 396 -5.47 14.75 -0.44
C VAL A 396 -6.64 15.31 -1.24
N ARG A 397 -7.88 15.02 -0.82
CA ARG A 397 -9.07 15.55 -1.47
C ARG A 397 -9.07 17.08 -1.51
N ARG A 398 -8.87 17.74 -0.36
CA ARG A 398 -8.80 19.21 -0.28
C ARG A 398 -7.68 19.79 -1.14
N GLN A 399 -6.49 19.17 -1.12
CA GLN A 399 -5.36 19.60 -1.95
C GLN A 399 -5.68 19.46 -3.45
N ALA A 400 -6.28 18.36 -3.85
CA ALA A 400 -6.69 18.12 -5.23
C ALA A 400 -7.77 19.12 -5.69
N GLU A 401 -8.76 19.41 -4.82
CA GLU A 401 -9.80 20.41 -5.07
C GLU A 401 -9.22 21.82 -5.18
N ALA A 402 -8.25 22.18 -4.32
CA ALA A 402 -7.55 23.47 -4.40
C ALA A 402 -6.78 23.65 -5.72
N LEU A 403 -6.34 22.56 -6.34
CA LEU A 403 -5.68 22.54 -7.65
C LEU A 403 -6.67 22.41 -8.83
N GLY A 404 -7.99 22.31 -8.58
CA GLY A 404 -9.02 22.16 -9.60
C GLY A 404 -9.06 20.76 -10.24
N LEU A 405 -8.41 19.76 -9.65
CA LEU A 405 -8.38 18.40 -10.19
C LEU A 405 -9.77 17.75 -10.17
N ASP A 406 -10.56 18.00 -9.12
CA ASP A 406 -11.93 17.52 -9.04
C ASP A 406 -12.80 18.01 -10.20
N GLN A 407 -12.64 19.29 -10.58
CA GLN A 407 -13.33 19.88 -11.74
C GLN A 407 -12.88 19.20 -13.04
N THR A 408 -11.57 18.92 -13.19
CA THR A 408 -11.03 18.21 -14.34
C THR A 408 -11.63 16.83 -14.46
N PHE A 409 -11.66 16.04 -13.38
CA PHE A 409 -12.26 14.71 -13.35
C PHE A 409 -13.76 14.73 -13.60
N LYS A 410 -14.51 15.57 -12.89
CA LYS A 410 -15.97 15.74 -13.08
C LYS A 410 -16.32 16.17 -14.50
N ALA A 411 -15.58 17.15 -15.04
CA ALA A 411 -15.77 17.58 -16.40
C ALA A 411 -15.50 16.48 -17.44
N ALA A 412 -14.61 15.53 -17.15
CA ALA A 412 -14.38 14.36 -17.97
C ALA A 412 -15.45 13.27 -17.80
N GLY A 413 -16.28 13.33 -16.77
CA GLY A 413 -17.32 12.33 -16.49
C GLY A 413 -16.96 11.31 -15.41
N PHE A 414 -15.93 11.57 -14.60
CA PHE A 414 -15.62 10.77 -13.41
C PHE A 414 -16.50 11.21 -12.22
N GLU A 415 -16.95 10.25 -11.44
CA GLU A 415 -17.50 10.50 -10.11
C GLU A 415 -16.37 10.84 -9.14
N TRP A 416 -16.51 11.92 -8.37
CA TRP A 416 -15.55 12.38 -7.38
C TRP A 416 -16.07 12.09 -5.97
N HIS A 417 -15.45 11.12 -5.29
CA HIS A 417 -15.91 10.58 -4.02
C HIS A 417 -15.17 11.18 -2.81
N GLU A 418 -15.65 10.83 -1.62
CA GLU A 418 -14.96 11.05 -0.34
C GLU A 418 -13.96 9.92 -0.07
N SER A 419 -13.03 10.15 0.86
CA SER A 419 -11.93 9.24 1.13
C SER A 419 -12.37 7.93 1.80
N GLY A 420 -11.72 6.82 1.45
CA GLY A 420 -11.92 5.48 2.00
C GLY A 420 -11.43 4.39 1.07
N CYS A 421 -11.47 3.14 1.53
CA CYS A 421 -11.00 1.99 0.74
C CYS A 421 -11.89 1.66 -0.45
N ALA A 422 -13.16 2.04 -0.43
CA ALA A 422 -14.12 1.86 -1.54
C ALA A 422 -14.08 0.45 -2.14
N MET A 423 -13.93 0.36 -3.47
CA MET A 423 -13.88 -0.91 -4.19
C MET A 423 -12.64 -1.77 -3.88
N CYS A 424 -11.61 -1.23 -3.21
CA CYS A 424 -10.40 -2.00 -2.91
C CYS A 424 -10.70 -3.19 -1.98
N ALA A 425 -11.49 -2.98 -0.93
CA ALA A 425 -11.80 -4.01 0.07
C ALA A 425 -13.18 -4.67 -0.12
N GLY A 426 -14.06 -4.04 -0.90
CA GLY A 426 -15.46 -4.47 -1.04
C GLY A 426 -16.29 -4.34 0.24
N GLY A 427 -15.66 -4.03 1.37
CA GLY A 427 -16.31 -3.79 2.67
C GLY A 427 -17.13 -2.51 2.71
N SER A 428 -16.77 -1.52 1.90
CA SER A 428 -17.49 -0.24 1.76
C SER A 428 -18.83 -0.34 0.98
N GLY A 429 -19.19 -1.53 0.46
CA GLY A 429 -20.36 -1.75 -0.39
C GLY A 429 -20.20 -1.33 -1.84
N ALA A 430 -19.12 -0.63 -2.16
CA ALA A 430 -18.80 -0.31 -3.54
C ALA A 430 -18.35 -1.56 -4.28
N ARG A 431 -19.25 -2.19 -5.02
CA ARG A 431 -19.01 -3.41 -5.82
C ARG A 431 -19.49 -3.19 -7.24
N ALA A 432 -18.81 -3.85 -8.16
CA ALA A 432 -19.25 -3.92 -9.54
C ALA A 432 -20.27 -5.05 -9.75
N ASN A 433 -21.01 -4.97 -10.85
CA ASN A 433 -21.99 -5.99 -11.21
C ASN A 433 -21.32 -7.20 -11.87
N PRO A 434 -21.93 -8.39 -11.76
CA PRO A 434 -21.42 -9.57 -12.44
C PRO A 434 -21.21 -9.34 -13.95
N GLY A 435 -20.08 -9.79 -14.47
CA GLY A 435 -19.71 -9.64 -15.87
C GLY A 435 -18.98 -8.34 -16.21
N GLU A 436 -18.94 -7.35 -15.32
CA GLU A 436 -18.19 -6.10 -15.53
C GLU A 436 -16.68 -6.35 -15.61
N ARG A 437 -16.00 -5.51 -16.38
CA ARG A 437 -14.55 -5.48 -16.51
C ARG A 437 -14.02 -4.12 -16.05
N ILE A 438 -13.06 -4.14 -15.14
CA ILE A 438 -12.57 -2.95 -14.46
C ILE A 438 -11.08 -2.75 -14.73
N MET A 439 -10.68 -1.53 -15.10
CA MET A 439 -9.31 -1.05 -14.94
C MET A 439 -9.19 -0.38 -13.58
N SER A 440 -8.22 -0.79 -12.77
CA SER A 440 -8.17 -0.42 -11.35
C SER A 440 -6.75 -0.12 -10.87
N THR A 441 -6.62 0.88 -10.01
CA THR A 441 -5.35 1.18 -9.33
C THR A 441 -5.16 0.42 -8.01
N THR A 442 -6.09 -0.47 -7.64
CA THR A 442 -5.98 -1.29 -6.43
C THR A 442 -4.78 -2.24 -6.46
N ASN A 443 -4.54 -2.94 -5.38
CA ASN A 443 -3.39 -3.84 -5.22
C ASN A 443 -3.68 -5.31 -5.50
N ARG A 444 -4.94 -5.74 -5.48
CA ARG A 444 -5.37 -7.13 -5.65
C ARG A 444 -6.50 -7.26 -6.64
N ASN A 445 -6.45 -8.34 -7.45
CA ASN A 445 -7.43 -8.61 -8.50
C ASN A 445 -7.92 -10.07 -8.53
N PHE A 446 -7.85 -10.78 -7.39
CA PHE A 446 -8.36 -12.15 -7.32
C PHE A 446 -9.87 -12.22 -7.62
N GLU A 447 -10.34 -13.39 -8.03
CA GLU A 447 -11.74 -13.63 -8.37
C GLU A 447 -12.68 -13.13 -7.28
N GLY A 448 -13.64 -12.32 -7.65
CA GLY A 448 -14.66 -11.78 -6.74
C GLY A 448 -14.21 -10.57 -5.90
N ARG A 449 -12.95 -10.10 -5.98
CA ARG A 449 -12.44 -9.00 -5.15
C ARG A 449 -13.27 -7.73 -5.22
N GLN A 450 -13.63 -7.29 -6.42
CA GLN A 450 -14.43 -6.06 -6.64
C GLN A 450 -15.91 -6.36 -6.96
N GLY A 451 -16.33 -7.60 -6.83
CA GLY A 451 -17.67 -8.07 -7.08
C GLY A 451 -17.68 -9.50 -7.66
N ARG A 452 -18.80 -10.18 -7.51
CA ARG A 452 -18.96 -11.54 -8.05
C ARG A 452 -18.85 -11.52 -9.57
N ASP A 453 -18.06 -12.42 -10.15
CA ASP A 453 -17.82 -12.55 -11.59
C ASP A 453 -17.28 -11.28 -12.26
N VAL A 454 -16.61 -10.42 -11.51
CA VAL A 454 -15.98 -9.17 -11.99
C VAL A 454 -14.53 -9.41 -12.37
N ARG A 455 -14.14 -8.94 -13.53
CA ARG A 455 -12.78 -9.03 -14.08
C ARG A 455 -12.03 -7.75 -13.80
N THR A 456 -10.96 -7.83 -12.99
CA THR A 456 -10.16 -6.65 -12.60
C THR A 456 -8.78 -6.71 -13.20
N HIS A 457 -8.38 -5.64 -13.89
CA HIS A 457 -7.03 -5.43 -14.41
C HIS A 457 -6.35 -4.33 -13.60
N LEU A 458 -5.23 -4.67 -12.95
CA LEU A 458 -4.42 -3.69 -12.22
C LEU A 458 -3.54 -2.93 -13.19
N ALA A 459 -3.49 -1.60 -13.01
CA ALA A 459 -2.66 -0.72 -13.81
C ALA A 459 -2.38 0.60 -13.06
N SER A 460 -1.50 1.43 -13.61
CA SER A 460 -1.22 2.77 -13.09
C SER A 460 -2.39 3.73 -13.27
N PRO A 461 -2.48 4.82 -12.48
CA PRO A 461 -3.54 5.82 -12.61
C PRO A 461 -3.71 6.38 -14.02
N ALA A 462 -2.59 6.65 -14.69
CA ALA A 462 -2.59 7.13 -16.07
C ALA A 462 -3.22 6.12 -17.06
N MET A 463 -2.87 4.83 -16.92
CA MET A 463 -3.44 3.74 -17.71
C MET A 463 -4.94 3.56 -17.46
N VAL A 464 -5.39 3.70 -16.20
CA VAL A 464 -6.82 3.62 -15.84
C VAL A 464 -7.61 4.74 -16.51
N VAL A 465 -7.09 5.97 -16.48
CA VAL A 465 -7.72 7.10 -17.17
C VAL A 465 -7.74 6.91 -18.69
N ALA A 466 -6.62 6.46 -19.27
CA ALA A 466 -6.53 6.18 -20.69
C ALA A 466 -7.61 5.18 -21.14
N ALA A 467 -7.76 4.10 -20.38
CA ALA A 467 -8.78 3.09 -20.65
C ALA A 467 -10.21 3.62 -20.45
N ALA A 468 -10.45 4.47 -19.45
CA ALA A 468 -11.75 5.12 -19.24
C ALA A 468 -12.16 5.99 -20.41
N ILE A 469 -11.23 6.77 -20.96
CA ILE A 469 -11.46 7.65 -22.11
C ILE A 469 -11.71 6.81 -23.38
N ALA A 470 -10.95 5.75 -23.59
CA ALA A 470 -11.06 4.92 -24.80
C ALA A 470 -12.21 3.88 -24.73
N GLY A 471 -12.81 3.63 -23.57
CA GLY A 471 -13.78 2.54 -23.35
C GLY A 471 -13.18 1.12 -23.45
N ARG A 472 -11.86 1.01 -23.51
CA ARG A 472 -11.12 -0.22 -23.70
C ARG A 472 -9.69 -0.08 -23.16
N ILE A 473 -9.02 -1.19 -22.91
CA ILE A 473 -7.60 -1.19 -22.54
C ILE A 473 -6.78 -0.64 -23.71
N VAL A 474 -5.98 0.40 -23.43
CA VAL A 474 -5.13 1.07 -24.42
C VAL A 474 -3.77 1.42 -23.82
N ASP A 475 -2.79 1.61 -24.65
CA ASP A 475 -1.50 2.16 -24.25
C ASP A 475 -1.62 3.67 -24.03
N VAL A 476 -1.35 4.11 -22.81
CA VAL A 476 -1.43 5.52 -22.42
C VAL A 476 -0.45 6.40 -23.21
N ARG A 477 0.67 5.83 -23.68
CA ARG A 477 1.69 6.55 -24.47
C ARG A 477 1.08 7.18 -25.73
N HIS A 478 0.15 6.51 -26.40
CA HIS A 478 -0.54 7.04 -27.57
C HIS A 478 -1.38 8.29 -27.26
N LEU A 479 -2.02 8.33 -26.09
CA LEU A 479 -2.82 9.49 -25.64
C LEU A 479 -1.96 10.67 -25.21
N VAL A 480 -0.79 10.42 -24.60
CA VAL A 480 0.13 11.46 -24.15
C VAL A 480 0.89 12.07 -25.33
N ALA A 481 1.29 11.28 -26.32
CA ALA A 481 1.94 11.74 -27.55
C ALA A 481 1.04 12.57 -28.49
N GLY A 482 -0.27 12.55 -28.28
CA GLY A 482 -1.23 13.27 -29.14
C GLY A 482 -1.65 12.49 -30.38
N GLU A 483 -1.32 11.23 -30.47
CA GLU A 483 -1.75 10.28 -31.49
C GLU A 483 -3.09 9.64 -31.03
N ALA A 484 -4.21 10.30 -31.27
CA ALA A 484 -5.54 9.78 -30.98
C ALA A 484 -6.44 9.85 -32.22
#